data_f409b111f22c4b84b783b33c8017b075
#
_entry.id   f409b111f22c4b84b783b33c8017b075
#
_cell.length_a   1.000
_cell.length_b   1.000
_cell.length_c   1.000
_cell.angle_alpha   90.00
_cell.angle_beta   90.00
_cell.angle_gamma   90.00
#
_symmetry.space_group_name_H-M   'P 1'
#
loop_
_entity.id
_entity.type
_entity.pdbx_description
1 polymer ?
#
loop_
_entity_poly.entity_id
_entity_poly.type
_entity_poly.pdbx_seq_one_letter_code
_entity_poly.pdbx_strand_id
1 'polypeptide(L)'
;IFVGGNDIFEVMVRLNLFYLAVLVLGLNIWTTNDNALYTAGLGLANIFHQKKKPMVLLSGIIGTVASVWLYYNFCGWLNILNCTLPPVGMILVLAYFMNKEDFETDQPKLKTIDWFAVAGVILGAIVANLLHWGIASINGMVVAAVCYCVGQAVNKRK
;
A
#
# COMPACT_ATOMS: atom_id res chain seq x y z
N ILE A 1 9.10 19.77 19.92
CA ILE A 1 10.41 20.10 20.49
C ILE A 1 10.26 20.96 21.74
N PHE A 2 9.35 21.95 21.80
CA PHE A 2 9.18 22.83 22.97
C PHE A 2 8.48 22.20 24.17
N VAL A 3 7.71 21.12 23.99
CA VAL A 3 6.91 20.48 25.05
C VAL A 3 7.39 19.05 25.37
N GLY A 4 8.37 18.52 24.61
CA GLY A 4 8.99 17.22 24.88
C GLY A 4 8.07 16.00 24.70
N GLY A 5 7.00 16.13 23.91
CA GLY A 5 6.12 15.01 23.53
C GLY A 5 6.45 14.48 22.14
N ASN A 6 6.30 13.17 21.94
CA ASN A 6 6.52 12.48 20.67
C ASN A 6 5.25 12.41 19.80
N ASP A 7 4.10 12.74 20.37
CA ASP A 7 2.78 12.67 19.74
C ASP A 7 2.02 13.98 19.99
N ILE A 8 1.23 14.38 18.97
CA ILE A 8 0.38 15.60 19.04
C ILE A 8 -0.61 15.51 20.20
N PHE A 9 -1.16 14.32 20.48
CA PHE A 9 -2.06 14.10 21.60
C PHE A 9 -1.37 14.42 22.93
N GLU A 10 -0.16 13.90 23.15
CA GLU A 10 0.62 14.12 24.37
C GLU A 10 0.99 15.62 24.53
N VAL A 11 1.37 16.28 23.44
CA VAL A 11 1.66 17.72 23.43
C VAL A 11 0.44 18.53 23.84
N MET A 12 -0.74 18.22 23.29
CA MET A 12 -1.98 18.93 23.62
C MET A 12 -2.40 18.68 25.08
N VAL A 13 -2.23 17.46 25.59
CA VAL A 13 -2.51 17.13 26.99
C VAL A 13 -1.59 17.92 27.94
N ARG A 14 -0.31 18.03 27.61
CA ARG A 14 0.66 18.84 28.39
C ARG A 14 0.36 20.35 28.36
N LEU A 15 -0.27 20.82 27.28
CA LEU A 15 -0.77 22.19 27.18
C LEU A 15 -2.13 22.42 27.88
N ASN A 16 -2.60 21.41 28.65
CA ASN A 16 -3.88 21.45 29.35
C ASN A 16 -5.11 21.53 28.43
N LEU A 17 -4.98 21.06 27.16
CA LEU A 17 -6.01 21.02 26.13
C LEU A 17 -6.60 19.63 25.95
N PHE A 18 -6.83 18.90 27.06
CA PHE A 18 -7.26 17.48 27.03
C PHE A 18 -8.51 17.25 26.18
N TYR A 19 -9.57 18.03 26.39
CA TYR A 19 -10.83 17.86 25.61
C TYR A 19 -10.64 18.07 24.12
N LEU A 20 -9.83 19.05 23.74
CA LEU A 20 -9.49 19.31 22.35
C LEU A 20 -8.63 18.17 21.76
N ALA A 21 -7.68 17.64 22.54
CA ALA A 21 -6.88 16.49 22.16
C ALA A 21 -7.74 15.25 21.86
N VAL A 22 -8.70 14.92 22.73
CA VAL A 22 -9.63 13.81 22.53
C VAL A 22 -10.50 14.01 21.28
N LEU A 23 -11.01 15.21 21.08
CA LEU A 23 -11.84 15.53 19.92
C LEU A 23 -11.03 15.41 18.60
N VAL A 24 -9.84 15.98 18.55
CA VAL A 24 -8.95 15.90 17.38
C VAL A 24 -8.55 14.46 17.09
N LEU A 25 -8.17 13.71 18.12
CA LEU A 25 -7.82 12.29 17.96
C LEU A 25 -9.01 11.46 17.47
N GLY A 26 -10.20 11.67 18.05
CA GLY A 26 -11.43 10.96 17.66
C GLY A 26 -11.80 11.24 16.20
N LEU A 27 -11.77 12.49 15.76
CA LEU A 27 -12.04 12.88 14.37
C LEU A 27 -10.98 12.30 13.41
N ASN A 28 -9.71 12.33 13.81
CA ASN A 28 -8.64 11.78 12.99
C ASN A 28 -8.79 10.26 12.79
N ILE A 29 -9.06 9.52 13.86
CA ILE A 29 -9.32 8.07 13.79
C ILE A 29 -10.55 7.79 12.92
N TRP A 30 -11.63 8.54 13.10
CA TRP A 30 -12.85 8.37 12.32
C TRP A 30 -12.58 8.54 10.82
N THR A 31 -12.01 9.68 10.41
CA THR A 31 -11.76 9.99 9.01
C THR A 31 -10.76 9.01 8.35
N THR A 32 -9.73 8.60 9.09
CA THR A 32 -8.73 7.64 8.59
C THR A 32 -9.35 6.27 8.37
N ASN A 33 -10.15 5.78 9.31
CA ASN A 33 -10.81 4.48 9.18
C ASN A 33 -11.86 4.46 8.07
N ASP A 34 -12.63 5.53 7.91
CA ASP A 34 -13.63 5.64 6.84
C ASP A 34 -12.96 5.59 5.46
N ASN A 35 -11.90 6.36 5.25
CA ASN A 35 -11.12 6.34 4.02
C ASN A 35 -10.49 4.97 3.74
N ALA A 36 -9.90 4.33 4.75
CA ALA A 36 -9.28 3.02 4.61
C ALA A 36 -10.32 1.95 4.21
N LEU A 37 -11.47 1.94 4.89
CA LEU A 37 -12.56 1.00 4.60
C LEU A 37 -13.15 1.20 3.20
N TYR A 38 -13.34 2.47 2.81
CA TYR A 38 -13.83 2.83 1.48
C TYR A 38 -12.86 2.34 0.39
N THR A 39 -11.56 2.62 0.55
CA THR A 39 -10.52 2.26 -0.42
C THR A 39 -10.36 0.74 -0.52
N ALA A 40 -10.37 0.02 0.61
CA ALA A 40 -10.34 -1.43 0.63
C ALA A 40 -11.56 -2.04 -0.07
N GLY A 41 -12.75 -1.52 0.20
CA GLY A 41 -13.98 -1.98 -0.45
C GLY A 41 -14.00 -1.70 -1.95
N LEU A 42 -13.44 -0.57 -2.40
CA LEU A 42 -13.32 -0.25 -3.81
C LEU A 42 -12.30 -1.18 -4.51
N GLY A 43 -11.16 -1.44 -3.86
CA GLY A 43 -10.15 -2.38 -4.36
C GLY A 43 -10.73 -3.80 -4.55
N LEU A 44 -11.44 -4.31 -3.54
CA LEU A 44 -12.12 -5.62 -3.63
C LEU A 44 -13.21 -5.63 -4.72
N ALA A 45 -14.00 -4.57 -4.83
CA ALA A 45 -15.03 -4.46 -5.86
C ALA A 45 -14.44 -4.53 -7.27
N ASN A 46 -13.29 -3.90 -7.50
CA ASN A 46 -12.58 -3.94 -8.78
C ASN A 46 -11.99 -5.33 -9.07
N ILE A 47 -11.41 -5.99 -8.07
CA ILE A 47 -10.82 -7.33 -8.23
C ILE A 47 -11.90 -8.38 -8.54
N PHE A 48 -13.01 -8.36 -7.80
CA PHE A 48 -14.08 -9.35 -7.92
C PHE A 48 -15.17 -8.95 -8.93
N HIS A 49 -15.08 -7.78 -9.54
CA HIS A 49 -16.11 -7.22 -10.46
C HIS A 49 -17.52 -7.21 -9.82
N GLN A 50 -17.60 -6.92 -8.52
CA GLN A 50 -18.83 -6.93 -7.73
C GLN A 50 -19.24 -5.51 -7.31
N LYS A 51 -20.51 -5.40 -6.85
CA LYS A 51 -21.03 -4.12 -6.36
C LYS A 51 -20.23 -3.67 -5.13
N LYS A 52 -19.92 -2.37 -5.06
CA LYS A 52 -19.12 -1.77 -4.00
C LYS A 52 -19.66 -2.02 -2.57
N LYS A 53 -20.98 -1.85 -2.36
CA LYS A 53 -21.59 -1.96 -1.01
C LYS A 53 -21.25 -3.27 -0.29
N PRO A 54 -21.47 -4.48 -0.87
CA PRO A 54 -21.16 -5.73 -0.19
C PRO A 54 -19.63 -5.90 0.02
N MET A 55 -18.80 -5.36 -0.87
CA MET A 55 -17.34 -5.45 -0.73
C MET A 55 -16.79 -4.59 0.40
N VAL A 56 -17.34 -3.41 0.62
CA VAL A 56 -17.02 -2.57 1.79
C VAL A 56 -17.41 -3.28 3.08
N LEU A 57 -18.60 -3.89 3.14
CA LEU A 57 -19.02 -4.66 4.32
C LEU A 57 -18.11 -5.86 4.58
N LEU A 58 -17.77 -6.59 3.52
CA LEU A 58 -16.86 -7.74 3.61
C LEU A 58 -15.47 -7.32 4.13
N SER A 59 -14.90 -6.23 3.59
CA SER A 59 -13.60 -5.72 4.05
C SER A 59 -13.65 -5.26 5.50
N GLY A 60 -14.76 -4.66 5.94
CA GLY A 60 -14.98 -4.27 7.33
C GLY A 60 -15.01 -5.47 8.28
N ILE A 61 -15.74 -6.52 7.93
CA ILE A 61 -15.82 -7.75 8.73
C ILE A 61 -14.44 -8.42 8.81
N ILE A 62 -13.76 -8.61 7.68
CA ILE A 62 -12.42 -9.20 7.63
C ILE A 62 -11.43 -8.36 8.45
N GLY A 63 -11.44 -7.03 8.28
CA GLY A 63 -10.58 -6.12 9.04
C GLY A 63 -10.82 -6.19 10.53
N THR A 64 -12.09 -6.27 10.98
CA THR A 64 -12.44 -6.39 12.39
C THR A 64 -11.96 -7.71 12.99
N VAL A 65 -12.17 -8.82 12.30
CA VAL A 65 -11.70 -10.15 12.75
C VAL A 65 -10.17 -10.21 12.78
N ALA A 66 -9.52 -9.67 11.75
CA ALA A 66 -8.07 -9.64 11.67
C ALA A 66 -7.42 -8.65 12.65
N SER A 67 -8.15 -7.66 13.15
CA SER A 67 -7.60 -6.58 13.98
C SER A 67 -6.92 -7.09 15.26
N VAL A 68 -7.47 -8.12 15.89
CA VAL A 68 -6.90 -8.72 17.12
C VAL A 68 -5.53 -9.34 16.82
N TRP A 69 -5.43 -10.10 15.74
CA TRP A 69 -4.16 -10.71 15.33
C TRP A 69 -3.14 -9.65 14.89
N LEU A 70 -3.59 -8.65 14.12
CA LEU A 70 -2.77 -7.54 13.66
C LEU A 70 -2.23 -6.70 14.82
N TYR A 71 -3.00 -6.52 15.89
CA TYR A 71 -2.56 -5.80 17.08
C TYR A 71 -1.31 -6.44 17.71
N TYR A 72 -1.32 -7.77 17.88
CA TYR A 72 -0.18 -8.49 18.44
C TYR A 72 1.02 -8.60 17.49
N ASN A 73 0.79 -8.54 16.17
CA ASN A 73 1.84 -8.68 15.15
C ASN A 73 2.07 -7.39 14.35
N PHE A 74 1.76 -6.24 14.94
CA PHE A 74 1.75 -4.95 14.25
C PHE A 74 3.07 -4.60 13.58
N CYS A 75 4.21 -4.75 14.28
CA CYS A 75 5.53 -4.46 13.72
C CYS A 75 5.88 -5.38 12.54
N GLY A 76 5.53 -6.68 12.64
CA GLY A 76 5.73 -7.63 11.55
C GLY A 76 4.90 -7.27 10.33
N TRP A 77 3.65 -6.88 10.53
CA TRP A 77 2.76 -6.43 9.47
C TRP A 77 3.28 -5.16 8.77
N LEU A 78 3.72 -4.16 9.54
CA LEU A 78 4.32 -2.95 8.99
C LEU A 78 5.57 -3.25 8.16
N ASN A 79 6.41 -4.20 8.61
CA ASN A 79 7.59 -4.60 7.85
C ASN A 79 7.21 -5.23 6.50
N ILE A 80 6.20 -6.10 6.45
CA ILE A 80 5.69 -6.69 5.20
C ILE A 80 5.21 -5.58 4.25
N LEU A 81 4.43 -4.62 4.74
CA LEU A 81 3.95 -3.50 3.93
C LEU A 81 5.12 -2.64 3.43
N ASN A 82 6.10 -2.34 4.28
CA ASN A 82 7.26 -1.54 3.92
C ASN A 82 8.14 -2.23 2.85
N CYS A 83 8.19 -3.55 2.83
CA CYS A 83 8.92 -4.30 1.80
C CYS A 83 8.12 -4.50 0.50
N THR A 84 6.78 -4.46 0.56
CA THR A 84 5.92 -4.81 -0.59
C THR A 84 5.40 -3.59 -1.34
N LEU A 85 4.97 -2.53 -0.64
CA LEU A 85 4.36 -1.36 -1.28
C LEU A 85 5.31 -0.60 -2.22
N PRO A 86 6.59 -0.33 -1.87
CA PRO A 86 7.49 0.40 -2.75
C PRO A 86 7.78 -0.32 -4.08
N PRO A 87 8.06 -1.64 -4.13
CA PRO A 87 8.14 -2.39 -5.38
C PRO A 87 6.90 -2.30 -6.26
N VAL A 88 5.69 -2.39 -5.67
CA VAL A 88 4.43 -2.22 -6.41
C VAL A 88 4.33 -0.82 -7.02
N GLY A 89 4.60 0.21 -6.22
CA GLY A 89 4.58 1.60 -6.68
C GLY A 89 5.56 1.83 -7.84
N MET A 90 6.77 1.28 -7.75
CA MET A 90 7.79 1.40 -8.81
C MET A 90 7.36 0.74 -10.10
N ILE A 91 6.76 -0.45 -10.04
CA ILE A 91 6.25 -1.14 -11.23
C ILE A 91 5.11 -0.35 -11.88
N LEU A 92 4.19 0.22 -11.09
CA LEU A 92 3.10 1.04 -11.63
C LEU A 92 3.62 2.26 -12.38
N VAL A 93 4.61 2.95 -11.81
CA VAL A 93 5.26 4.11 -12.45
C VAL A 93 5.94 3.68 -13.76
N LEU A 94 6.73 2.61 -13.75
CA LEU A 94 7.40 2.09 -14.95
C LEU A 94 6.41 1.61 -16.00
N ALA A 95 5.34 0.94 -15.60
CA ALA A 95 4.28 0.48 -16.51
C ALA A 95 3.64 1.67 -17.24
N TYR A 96 3.37 2.76 -16.53
CA TYR A 96 2.84 3.97 -17.14
C TYR A 96 3.82 4.59 -18.14
N PHE A 97 5.09 4.77 -17.78
CA PHE A 97 6.08 5.38 -18.68
C PHE A 97 6.41 4.51 -19.90
N MET A 98 6.39 3.19 -19.75
CA MET A 98 6.73 2.27 -20.84
C MET A 98 5.57 2.02 -21.81
N ASN A 99 4.33 2.16 -21.35
CA ASN A 99 3.12 1.88 -22.13
C ASN A 99 2.18 3.10 -22.15
N LYS A 100 2.75 4.30 -22.19
CA LYS A 100 1.99 5.55 -22.14
C LYS A 100 0.87 5.62 -23.18
N GLU A 101 1.15 5.16 -24.40
CA GLU A 101 0.21 5.14 -25.52
C GLU A 101 -1.02 4.25 -25.24
N ASP A 102 -0.83 3.13 -24.54
CA ASP A 102 -1.92 2.22 -24.16
C ASP A 102 -2.83 2.81 -23.06
N PHE A 103 -2.27 3.71 -22.21
CA PHE A 103 -3.04 4.38 -21.16
C PHE A 103 -3.80 5.62 -21.64
N GLU A 104 -3.33 6.28 -22.69
CA GLU A 104 -3.93 7.49 -23.26
C GLU A 104 -5.00 7.18 -24.34
N THR A 105 -5.17 5.92 -24.73
CA THR A 105 -6.16 5.50 -25.73
C THR A 105 -7.53 5.29 -25.08
N ASP A 106 -8.62 5.70 -25.74
CA ASP A 106 -10.01 5.57 -25.27
C ASP A 106 -10.45 4.13 -24.97
N GLN A 107 -9.74 3.13 -25.48
CA GLN A 107 -9.95 1.71 -25.17
C GLN A 107 -8.61 1.04 -24.80
N PRO A 108 -8.15 1.14 -23.56
CA PRO A 108 -6.88 0.57 -23.14
C PRO A 108 -6.93 -0.96 -23.22
N LYS A 109 -6.10 -1.53 -24.09
CA LYS A 109 -5.87 -2.99 -24.17
C LYS A 109 -4.91 -3.45 -23.07
N LEU A 110 -5.27 -3.19 -21.81
CA LEU A 110 -4.47 -3.64 -20.68
C LEU A 110 -4.56 -5.16 -20.54
N LYS A 111 -3.42 -5.82 -20.42
CA LYS A 111 -3.37 -7.24 -20.08
C LYS A 111 -3.98 -7.43 -18.70
N THR A 112 -4.87 -8.40 -18.54
CA THR A 112 -5.55 -8.69 -17.27
C THR A 112 -4.57 -9.01 -16.16
N ILE A 113 -3.47 -9.70 -16.45
CA ILE A 113 -2.39 -10.02 -15.50
C ILE A 113 -1.06 -9.98 -16.23
N ASP A 114 -0.13 -9.17 -15.72
CA ASP A 114 1.27 -9.20 -16.16
C ASP A 114 2.10 -10.02 -15.15
N TRP A 115 2.39 -11.28 -15.52
CA TRP A 115 3.15 -12.21 -14.69
C TRP A 115 4.56 -11.70 -14.35
N PHE A 116 5.17 -10.91 -15.23
CA PHE A 116 6.48 -10.32 -14.97
C PHE A 116 6.41 -9.23 -13.90
N ALA A 117 5.32 -8.46 -13.88
CA ALA A 117 5.06 -7.50 -12.82
C ALA A 117 4.88 -8.18 -11.46
N VAL A 118 4.07 -9.25 -11.43
CA VAL A 118 3.85 -10.04 -10.21
C VAL A 118 5.15 -10.66 -9.70
N ALA A 119 5.93 -11.29 -10.59
CA ALA A 119 7.23 -11.85 -10.25
C ALA A 119 8.20 -10.77 -9.73
N GLY A 120 8.22 -9.59 -10.36
CA GLY A 120 9.03 -8.45 -9.94
C GLY A 120 8.68 -7.96 -8.53
N VAL A 121 7.38 -7.89 -8.18
CA VAL A 121 6.94 -7.54 -6.81
C VAL A 121 7.40 -8.58 -5.80
N ILE A 122 7.20 -9.85 -6.08
CA ILE A 122 7.56 -10.94 -5.16
C ILE A 122 9.07 -10.97 -4.93
N LEU A 123 9.86 -10.92 -6.00
CA LEU A 123 11.33 -10.89 -5.90
C LEU A 123 11.82 -9.62 -5.20
N GLY A 124 11.24 -8.47 -5.51
CA GLY A 124 11.54 -7.20 -4.86
C GLY A 124 11.26 -7.24 -3.35
N ALA A 125 10.12 -7.80 -2.94
CA ALA A 125 9.76 -7.94 -1.54
C ALA A 125 10.68 -8.93 -0.79
N ILE A 126 11.04 -10.05 -1.41
CA ILE A 126 11.97 -11.03 -0.84
C ILE A 126 13.36 -10.40 -0.65
N VAL A 127 13.89 -9.73 -1.66
CA VAL A 127 15.20 -9.07 -1.60
C VAL A 127 15.18 -7.94 -0.58
N ALA A 128 14.13 -7.14 -0.50
CA ALA A 128 13.97 -6.09 0.50
C ALA A 128 14.02 -6.64 1.94
N ASN A 129 13.49 -7.84 2.15
CA ASN A 129 13.48 -8.49 3.47
C ASN A 129 14.81 -9.19 3.80
N LEU A 130 15.50 -9.75 2.80
CA LEU A 130 16.76 -10.49 2.99
C LEU A 130 18.01 -9.59 3.00
N LEU A 131 18.03 -8.53 2.18
CA LEU A 131 19.15 -7.61 2.14
C LEU A 131 19.03 -6.54 3.24
N HIS A 132 19.76 -6.75 4.31
CA HIS A 132 19.86 -5.78 5.42
C HIS A 132 20.86 -4.65 5.13
N TRP A 133 21.30 -4.49 3.90
CA TRP A 133 22.27 -3.47 3.49
C TRP A 133 21.55 -2.27 2.87
N GLY A 134 21.62 -1.12 3.52
CA GLY A 134 20.95 0.11 3.10
C GLY A 134 19.48 0.16 3.50
N ILE A 135 18.66 0.84 2.68
CA ILE A 135 17.22 1.01 2.91
C ILE A 135 16.47 -0.11 2.18
N ALA A 136 15.84 -1.00 2.92
CA ALA A 136 15.13 -2.18 2.40
C ALA A 136 14.15 -1.84 1.26
N SER A 137 13.37 -0.76 1.43
CA SER A 137 12.42 -0.29 0.43
C SER A 137 13.08 0.05 -0.92
N ILE A 138 14.24 0.73 -0.89
CA ILE A 138 14.97 1.12 -2.11
C ILE A 138 15.51 -0.12 -2.83
N ASN A 139 16.08 -1.07 -2.10
CA ASN A 139 16.58 -2.32 -2.67
C ASN A 139 15.45 -3.09 -3.38
N GLY A 140 14.28 -3.18 -2.74
CA GLY A 140 13.09 -3.79 -3.33
C GLY A 140 12.61 -3.08 -4.61
N MET A 141 12.60 -1.75 -4.61
CA MET A 141 12.23 -0.95 -5.80
C MET A 141 13.17 -1.20 -6.98
N VAL A 142 14.48 -1.23 -6.74
CA VAL A 142 15.49 -1.45 -7.80
C VAL A 142 15.34 -2.83 -8.40
N VAL A 143 15.20 -3.87 -7.57
CA VAL A 143 15.03 -5.24 -8.05
C VAL A 143 13.72 -5.40 -8.85
N ALA A 144 12.62 -4.84 -8.36
CA ALA A 144 11.33 -4.87 -9.05
C ALA A 144 11.41 -4.15 -10.41
N ALA A 145 12.08 -2.99 -10.47
CA ALA A 145 12.29 -2.24 -11.68
C ALA A 145 13.09 -3.04 -12.73
N VAL A 146 14.20 -3.64 -12.32
CA VAL A 146 15.04 -4.47 -13.22
C VAL A 146 14.26 -5.67 -13.74
N CYS A 147 13.57 -6.41 -12.86
CA CYS A 147 12.75 -7.56 -13.26
C CYS A 147 11.66 -7.17 -14.25
N TYR A 148 10.98 -6.04 -14.02
CA TYR A 148 9.93 -5.56 -14.91
C TYR A 148 10.49 -5.13 -16.26
N CYS A 149 11.59 -4.36 -16.30
CA CYS A 149 12.23 -3.94 -17.55
C CYS A 149 12.72 -5.13 -18.40
N VAL A 150 13.34 -6.13 -17.75
CA VAL A 150 13.76 -7.36 -18.43
C VAL A 150 12.55 -8.13 -18.97
N GLY A 151 11.49 -8.26 -18.18
CA GLY A 151 10.26 -8.92 -18.61
C GLY A 151 9.63 -8.26 -19.84
N GLN A 152 9.57 -6.92 -19.85
CA GLN A 152 9.06 -6.16 -21.01
C GLN A 152 9.96 -6.28 -22.24
N ALA A 153 11.28 -6.28 -22.06
CA ALA A 153 12.24 -6.46 -23.16
C ALA A 153 12.09 -7.84 -23.82
N VAL A 154 11.86 -8.88 -23.02
CA VAL A 154 11.61 -10.26 -23.53
C VAL A 154 10.26 -10.34 -24.24
N ASN A 155 9.23 -9.66 -23.72
CA ASN A 155 7.88 -9.70 -24.30
C ASN A 155 7.79 -8.89 -25.62
N LYS A 156 8.56 -7.81 -25.79
CA LYS A 156 8.63 -7.04 -27.05
C LYS A 156 9.38 -7.77 -28.18
N ARG A 157 10.14 -8.82 -27.84
CA ARG A 157 10.86 -9.65 -28.84
C ARG A 157 10.05 -10.85 -29.37
N LYS A 158 8.87 -11.11 -28.80
CA LYS A 158 7.90 -12.10 -29.27
C LYS A 158 6.76 -11.41 -30.03
#